data_d7ec331b9b0d1e4a25750d53feb68960
#
_entry.id   d7ec331b9b0d1e4a25750d53feb68960
#
_cell.length_a   1.000
_cell.length_b   1.000
_cell.length_c   1.000
_cell.angle_alpha   90.00
_cell.angle_beta   90.00
_cell.angle_gamma   90.00
#
_symmetry.space_group_name_H-M   'P 1'
#
loop_
_entity.id
_entity.type
_entity.pdbx_description
1 polymer ?
#
loop_
_entity_poly.entity_id
_entity_poly.type
_entity_poly.pdbx_seq_one_letter_code
_entity_poly.pdbx_strand_id
1 'polypeptide(L)'
;GAARGAAGGDVGDALEALASEMAASWKGPRPAPVRVLPDVIDPTSLSGPLAQPDRLPLGLFQDTLEEVLLDLGHRDPHLLVLGDAGCGKSTVLRGVVRGLVERRRPDELVIALYDVSHSVVSACPEEYLGGHATSETTAVALSSSIASELERRASALGQGRPVAGPQIVLVVDDYDAVASGGRGPLGPLAAYLPSSRELRLSVVVSRPAAGTQAVYDQVLQALRDGGATSFLMDGERGEGSLPGVRPERLRPGRGWWVQRGSRPRLAQAAAFPPAAGNVP
;
A
#
# COMPACT_ATOMS: atom_id res chain seq x y z
N GLY A 1 3.15 -9.15 62.57
CA GLY A 1 2.57 -9.21 61.25
C GLY A 1 1.31 -8.42 61.17
N ALA A 2 1.22 -7.35 60.42
CA ALA A 2 -0.04 -6.88 59.90
C ALA A 2 0.19 -5.52 59.19
N ALA A 3 -0.49 -5.35 58.09
CA ALA A 3 -0.74 -4.09 57.41
C ALA A 3 0.37 -3.53 56.48
N ARG A 4 0.47 -4.07 55.27
CA ARG A 4 0.90 -3.36 54.06
C ARG A 4 -0.01 -3.81 52.92
N GLY A 5 -1.07 -3.04 52.66
CA GLY A 5 -1.98 -3.37 51.55
C GLY A 5 -3.20 -2.45 51.50
N ALA A 6 -3.03 -1.12 51.55
CA ALA A 6 -4.15 -0.21 51.37
C ALA A 6 -3.73 1.22 51.01
N ALA A 7 -2.76 1.39 50.12
CA ALA A 7 -2.35 2.76 49.72
C ALA A 7 -2.44 3.04 48.21
N GLY A 8 -2.86 2.08 47.40
CA GLY A 8 -2.91 2.26 45.95
C GLY A 8 -4.27 2.80 45.39
N GLY A 9 -5.38 2.47 46.06
CA GLY A 9 -6.71 2.92 45.64
C GLY A 9 -7.01 4.39 45.97
N ASP A 10 -6.55 4.84 47.10
CA ASP A 10 -6.85 6.18 47.63
C ASP A 10 -6.19 7.32 46.81
N VAL A 11 -5.00 7.11 46.25
CA VAL A 11 -4.31 8.11 45.46
C VAL A 11 -4.94 8.26 44.04
N GLY A 12 -5.39 7.14 43.46
CA GLY A 12 -6.05 7.11 42.18
C GLY A 12 -7.40 7.85 42.22
N ASP A 13 -8.20 7.50 43.24
CA ASP A 13 -9.52 8.10 43.46
C ASP A 13 -9.39 9.60 43.79
N ALA A 14 -8.38 10.00 44.56
CA ALA A 14 -8.12 11.40 44.86
C ALA A 14 -7.69 12.21 43.65
N LEU A 15 -6.87 11.63 42.77
CA LEU A 15 -6.46 12.28 41.51
C LEU A 15 -7.65 12.43 40.54
N GLU A 16 -8.52 11.44 40.47
CA GLU A 16 -9.72 11.48 39.61
C GLU A 16 -10.74 12.51 40.12
N ALA A 17 -10.94 12.61 41.44
CA ALA A 17 -11.75 13.63 42.05
C ALA A 17 -11.20 15.03 41.81
N LEU A 18 -9.91 15.25 41.96
CA LEU A 18 -9.24 16.52 41.70
C LEU A 18 -9.33 16.90 40.21
N ALA A 19 -9.08 15.94 39.31
CA ALA A 19 -9.24 16.19 37.89
C ALA A 19 -10.66 16.57 37.49
N SER A 20 -11.66 15.94 38.11
CA SER A 20 -13.07 16.25 37.90
C SER A 20 -13.44 17.65 38.41
N GLU A 21 -12.94 18.04 39.57
CA GLU A 21 -13.14 19.38 40.14
C GLU A 21 -12.47 20.47 39.29
N MET A 22 -11.24 20.22 38.85
CA MET A 22 -10.53 21.11 37.91
C MET A 22 -11.28 21.24 36.58
N ALA A 23 -11.79 20.16 36.02
CA ALA A 23 -12.56 20.15 34.79
C ALA A 23 -13.90 20.90 34.94
N ALA A 24 -14.55 20.82 36.09
CA ALA A 24 -15.80 21.52 36.39
C ALA A 24 -15.56 23.04 36.58
N SER A 25 -14.43 23.43 37.17
CA SER A 25 -14.06 24.84 37.42
C SER A 25 -13.48 25.53 36.17
N TRP A 26 -13.05 24.75 35.14
CA TRP A 26 -12.43 25.30 33.95
C TRP A 26 -13.41 26.04 33.05
N LYS A 27 -13.21 27.36 32.89
CA LYS A 27 -14.02 28.24 32.04
C LYS A 27 -13.38 28.51 30.66
N GLY A 28 -12.20 28.02 30.40
CA GLY A 28 -11.51 28.18 29.13
C GLY A 28 -11.99 27.16 28.05
N PRO A 29 -11.48 27.25 26.81
CA PRO A 29 -11.75 26.26 25.78
C PRO A 29 -11.24 24.91 26.24
N ARG A 30 -12.05 23.86 26.05
CA ARG A 30 -11.58 22.49 26.32
C ARG A 30 -10.47 22.13 25.33
N PRO A 31 -9.41 21.42 25.78
CA PRO A 31 -8.41 20.89 24.86
C PRO A 31 -9.10 19.99 23.81
N ALA A 32 -8.61 20.03 22.59
CA ALA A 32 -9.10 19.13 21.56
C ALA A 32 -8.94 17.67 22.03
N PRO A 33 -9.94 16.79 21.80
CA PRO A 33 -9.81 15.39 22.17
C PRO A 33 -8.60 14.78 21.48
N VAL A 34 -7.86 13.93 22.22
CA VAL A 34 -6.76 13.16 21.64
C VAL A 34 -7.35 12.24 20.57
N ARG A 35 -6.98 12.47 19.34
CA ARG A 35 -7.42 11.66 18.21
C ARG A 35 -6.62 10.37 18.20
N VAL A 36 -7.30 9.24 18.30
CA VAL A 36 -6.69 7.91 18.28
C VAL A 36 -6.98 7.28 16.92
N LEU A 37 -5.93 6.77 16.27
CA LEU A 37 -6.07 6.05 15.02
C LEU A 37 -6.85 4.74 15.25
N PRO A 38 -7.97 4.50 14.56
CA PRO A 38 -8.74 3.27 14.70
C PRO A 38 -7.90 2.04 14.37
N ASP A 39 -8.18 0.90 15.01
CA ASP A 39 -7.55 -0.37 14.67
C ASP A 39 -8.09 -0.94 13.34
N VAL A 40 -9.34 -0.63 13.02
CA VAL A 40 -10.01 -1.00 11.78
C VAL A 40 -10.69 0.25 11.20
N ILE A 41 -10.43 0.52 9.94
CA ILE A 41 -11.06 1.60 9.18
C ILE A 41 -11.99 0.98 8.14
N ASP A 42 -13.25 1.37 8.17
CA ASP A 42 -14.21 1.01 7.13
C ASP A 42 -13.86 1.76 5.83
N PRO A 43 -13.62 1.06 4.70
CA PRO A 43 -13.33 1.70 3.42
C PRO A 43 -14.39 2.72 2.99
N THR A 44 -15.65 2.51 3.35
CA THR A 44 -16.76 3.42 3.00
C THR A 44 -16.69 4.77 3.71
N SER A 45 -15.89 4.86 4.79
CA SER A 45 -15.63 6.12 5.50
C SER A 45 -14.61 7.01 4.79
N LEU A 46 -13.89 6.48 3.79
CA LEU A 46 -12.91 7.20 3.01
C LEU A 46 -13.58 7.79 1.77
N SER A 47 -13.44 9.09 1.60
CA SER A 47 -14.08 9.79 0.47
C SER A 47 -13.16 9.92 -0.74
N GLY A 48 -11.91 10.27 -0.51
CA GLY A 48 -10.96 10.62 -1.54
C GLY A 48 -11.42 11.77 -2.44
N PRO A 49 -10.55 12.38 -3.20
CA PRO A 49 -10.93 13.39 -4.17
C PRO A 49 -11.49 12.74 -5.44
N LEU A 50 -12.81 12.64 -5.59
CA LEU A 50 -13.47 12.04 -6.76
C LEU A 50 -13.08 12.73 -8.09
N ALA A 51 -12.78 14.03 -8.04
CA ALA A 51 -12.30 14.78 -9.21
C ALA A 51 -10.86 14.41 -9.63
N GLN A 52 -10.14 13.60 -8.85
CA GLN A 52 -8.77 13.16 -9.11
C GLN A 52 -8.71 11.63 -9.07
N PRO A 53 -9.06 10.94 -10.17
CA PRO A 53 -9.24 9.49 -10.19
C PRO A 53 -7.95 8.70 -9.89
N ASP A 54 -6.79 9.33 -10.02
CA ASP A 54 -5.49 8.73 -9.71
C ASP A 54 -5.13 8.76 -8.21
N ARG A 55 -5.89 9.52 -7.40
CA ARG A 55 -5.64 9.64 -5.95
C ARG A 55 -6.57 8.73 -5.16
N LEU A 56 -6.03 7.60 -4.76
CA LEU A 56 -6.76 6.52 -4.10
C LEU A 56 -6.66 6.65 -2.58
N PRO A 57 -7.77 6.75 -1.84
CA PRO A 57 -7.76 6.74 -0.39
C PRO A 57 -7.52 5.31 0.11
N LEU A 58 -6.44 5.10 0.85
CA LEU A 58 -6.06 3.77 1.35
C LEU A 58 -6.20 3.62 2.86
N GLY A 59 -6.37 4.71 3.60
CA GLY A 59 -6.42 4.68 5.05
C GLY A 59 -6.30 6.06 5.67
N LEU A 60 -5.87 6.15 6.94
CA LEU A 60 -5.69 7.38 7.70
C LEU A 60 -4.28 7.47 8.29
N PHE A 61 -3.72 8.68 8.33
CA PHE A 61 -2.50 8.97 9.08
C PHE A 61 -2.76 9.11 10.57
N GLN A 62 -1.81 8.65 11.41
CA GLN A 62 -1.97 8.70 12.87
C GLN A 62 -1.94 10.13 13.43
N ASP A 63 -1.08 10.97 12.90
CA ASP A 63 -0.81 12.31 13.41
C ASP A 63 -1.93 13.32 13.13
N THR A 64 -2.62 13.19 11.99
CA THR A 64 -3.64 14.15 11.55
C THR A 64 -5.04 13.55 11.43
N LEU A 65 -5.16 12.22 11.29
CA LEU A 65 -6.34 11.48 10.84
C LEU A 65 -6.84 11.91 9.45
N GLU A 66 -5.97 12.54 8.66
CA GLU A 66 -6.23 12.78 7.26
C GLU A 66 -6.06 11.49 6.45
N GLU A 67 -6.73 11.42 5.31
CA GLU A 67 -6.65 10.28 4.41
C GLU A 67 -5.23 10.09 3.86
N VAL A 68 -4.79 8.84 3.83
CA VAL A 68 -3.61 8.40 3.08
C VAL A 68 -4.03 8.29 1.63
N LEU A 69 -3.52 9.16 0.79
CA LEU A 69 -3.82 9.18 -0.64
C LEU A 69 -2.61 8.68 -1.44
N LEU A 70 -2.80 7.57 -2.16
CA LEU A 70 -1.85 7.10 -3.16
C LEU A 70 -2.15 7.78 -4.50
N ASP A 71 -1.18 8.48 -5.07
CA ASP A 71 -1.34 9.21 -6.33
C ASP A 71 -0.55 8.51 -7.46
N LEU A 72 -1.17 7.52 -8.10
CA LEU A 72 -0.55 6.74 -9.17
C LEU A 72 -0.33 7.54 -10.47
N GLY A 73 -1.03 8.66 -10.63
CA GLY A 73 -0.91 9.47 -11.84
C GLY A 73 0.32 10.37 -11.87
N HIS A 74 0.69 10.95 -10.72
CA HIS A 74 1.67 12.03 -10.70
C HIS A 74 2.76 11.82 -9.66
N ARG A 75 2.39 11.59 -8.41
CA ARG A 75 3.33 11.59 -7.30
C ARG A 75 3.96 10.23 -7.04
N ASP A 76 3.14 9.20 -7.06
CA ASP A 76 3.48 7.85 -6.62
C ASP A 76 3.19 6.83 -7.74
N PRO A 77 3.94 6.84 -8.85
CA PRO A 77 3.64 5.94 -9.97
C PRO A 77 3.76 4.46 -9.56
N HIS A 78 4.43 4.19 -8.46
CA HIS A 78 4.65 2.84 -7.94
C HIS A 78 4.45 2.79 -6.43
N LEU A 79 3.96 1.63 -5.93
CA LEU A 79 3.81 1.34 -4.50
C LEU A 79 4.49 0.02 -4.14
N LEU A 80 5.31 0.05 -3.09
CA LEU A 80 5.87 -1.14 -2.45
C LEU A 80 5.17 -1.35 -1.11
N VAL A 81 4.52 -2.49 -0.91
CA VAL A 81 3.90 -2.90 0.34
C VAL A 81 4.76 -3.99 0.97
N LEU A 82 5.42 -3.65 2.06
CA LEU A 82 6.40 -4.51 2.72
C LEU A 82 5.88 -4.92 4.10
N GLY A 83 6.04 -6.18 4.45
CA GLY A 83 5.63 -6.65 5.79
C GLY A 83 5.52 -8.16 5.89
N ASP A 84 5.46 -8.68 7.11
CA ASP A 84 5.36 -10.10 7.39
C ASP A 84 4.00 -10.70 6.98
N ALA A 85 3.90 -12.02 7.06
CA ALA A 85 2.65 -12.72 6.77
C ALA A 85 1.53 -12.25 7.72
N GLY A 86 0.31 -12.09 7.20
CA GLY A 86 -0.86 -11.69 7.99
C GLY A 86 -0.95 -10.21 8.36
N CYS A 87 0.03 -9.36 8.03
CA CYS A 87 -0.02 -7.94 8.35
C CYS A 87 -1.02 -7.11 7.52
N GLY A 88 -1.59 -7.68 6.46
CA GLY A 88 -2.62 -7.01 5.64
C GLY A 88 -2.15 -6.52 4.27
N LYS A 89 -1.02 -6.98 3.73
CA LYS A 89 -0.52 -6.61 2.40
C LYS A 89 -1.57 -6.76 1.30
N SER A 90 -2.14 -7.96 1.16
CA SER A 90 -3.17 -8.23 0.14
C SER A 90 -4.44 -7.38 0.33
N THR A 91 -4.74 -6.98 1.58
CA THR A 91 -5.82 -6.03 1.88
C THR A 91 -5.54 -4.66 1.27
N VAL A 92 -4.32 -4.16 1.39
CA VAL A 92 -3.89 -2.90 0.76
C VAL A 92 -3.99 -3.00 -0.76
N LEU A 93 -3.51 -4.10 -1.36
CA LEU A 93 -3.58 -4.32 -2.80
C LEU A 93 -5.03 -4.35 -3.29
N ARG A 94 -5.94 -5.03 -2.57
CA ARG A 94 -7.38 -4.98 -2.87
C ARG A 94 -7.94 -3.56 -2.82
N GLY A 95 -7.49 -2.76 -1.84
CA GLY A 95 -7.86 -1.35 -1.74
C GLY A 95 -7.43 -0.54 -2.97
N VAL A 96 -6.22 -0.77 -3.46
CA VAL A 96 -5.73 -0.13 -4.70
C VAL A 96 -6.57 -0.54 -5.90
N VAL A 97 -6.82 -1.85 -6.10
CA VAL A 97 -7.62 -2.36 -7.23
C VAL A 97 -9.04 -1.78 -7.19
N ARG A 98 -9.73 -1.87 -6.04
CA ARG A 98 -11.09 -1.32 -5.88
C ARG A 98 -11.12 0.19 -6.12
N GLY A 99 -10.18 0.93 -5.52
CA GLY A 99 -10.10 2.36 -5.71
C GLY A 99 -9.90 2.77 -7.17
N LEU A 100 -9.18 1.99 -7.95
CA LEU A 100 -8.97 2.21 -9.39
C LEU A 100 -10.25 1.93 -10.18
N VAL A 101 -10.87 0.77 -10.01
CA VAL A 101 -12.07 0.37 -10.77
C VAL A 101 -13.28 1.22 -10.45
N GLU A 102 -13.38 1.76 -9.23
CA GLU A 102 -14.44 2.69 -8.83
C GLU A 102 -14.32 4.09 -9.49
N ARG A 103 -13.11 4.46 -9.94
CA ARG A 103 -12.80 5.80 -10.43
C ARG A 103 -12.45 5.88 -11.90
N ARG A 104 -12.22 4.76 -12.55
CA ARG A 104 -11.78 4.66 -13.94
C ARG A 104 -12.74 3.77 -14.73
N ARG A 105 -12.86 4.06 -16.00
CA ARG A 105 -13.62 3.21 -16.93
C ARG A 105 -12.74 2.10 -17.49
N PRO A 106 -13.31 0.98 -17.97
CA PRO A 106 -12.55 -0.14 -18.54
C PRO A 106 -11.71 0.23 -19.77
N ASP A 107 -12.10 1.26 -20.52
CA ASP A 107 -11.32 1.75 -21.67
C ASP A 107 -10.14 2.66 -21.27
N GLU A 108 -10.05 3.07 -19.99
CA GLU A 108 -8.99 3.93 -19.44
C GLU A 108 -7.95 3.16 -18.62
N LEU A 109 -8.27 1.94 -18.18
CA LEU A 109 -7.48 1.16 -17.23
C LEU A 109 -7.43 -0.32 -17.60
N VAL A 110 -6.23 -0.89 -17.54
CA VAL A 110 -6.00 -2.34 -17.61
C VAL A 110 -5.17 -2.76 -16.40
N ILE A 111 -5.63 -3.77 -15.69
CA ILE A 111 -4.96 -4.34 -14.52
C ILE A 111 -4.38 -5.69 -14.88
N ALA A 112 -3.08 -5.88 -14.69
CA ALA A 112 -2.40 -7.15 -14.79
C ALA A 112 -2.13 -7.68 -13.38
N LEU A 113 -2.71 -8.82 -13.03
CA LEU A 113 -2.57 -9.44 -11.72
C LEU A 113 -1.54 -10.56 -11.72
N TYR A 114 -0.65 -10.53 -10.75
CA TYR A 114 0.28 -11.59 -10.39
C TYR A 114 -0.11 -12.03 -8.96
N ASP A 115 -0.93 -13.05 -8.86
CA ASP A 115 -1.65 -13.42 -7.63
C ASP A 115 -1.79 -14.94 -7.53
N VAL A 116 -0.73 -15.60 -7.07
CA VAL A 116 -0.65 -17.07 -6.92
C VAL A 116 -1.68 -17.58 -5.91
N SER A 117 -1.96 -16.80 -4.88
CA SER A 117 -2.87 -17.16 -3.79
C SER A 117 -4.34 -16.80 -4.06
N HIS A 118 -4.64 -16.17 -5.20
CA HIS A 118 -5.98 -15.68 -5.55
C HIS A 118 -6.57 -14.70 -4.50
N SER A 119 -5.70 -13.99 -3.80
CA SER A 119 -6.09 -13.11 -2.69
C SER A 119 -6.61 -11.75 -3.14
N VAL A 120 -6.26 -11.32 -4.36
CA VAL A 120 -6.55 -9.98 -4.91
C VAL A 120 -7.54 -10.05 -6.06
N VAL A 121 -7.57 -11.14 -6.83
CA VAL A 121 -8.36 -11.27 -8.06
C VAL A 121 -9.85 -10.99 -7.86
N SER A 122 -10.40 -11.33 -6.70
CA SER A 122 -11.83 -11.05 -6.38
C SER A 122 -12.18 -9.55 -6.32
N ALA A 123 -11.17 -8.67 -6.24
CA ALA A 123 -11.36 -7.22 -6.24
C ALA A 123 -11.33 -6.60 -7.65
N CYS A 124 -10.95 -7.38 -8.67
CA CYS A 124 -10.79 -6.92 -10.06
C CYS A 124 -11.91 -7.47 -10.94
N PRO A 125 -12.86 -6.65 -11.41
CA PRO A 125 -13.84 -7.09 -12.39
C PRO A 125 -13.17 -7.51 -13.70
N GLU A 126 -13.80 -8.45 -14.41
CA GLU A 126 -13.24 -9.08 -15.63
C GLU A 126 -12.94 -8.06 -16.73
N GLU A 127 -13.75 -7.03 -16.87
CA GLU A 127 -13.59 -5.98 -17.87
C GLU A 127 -12.35 -5.10 -17.68
N TYR A 128 -11.72 -5.12 -16.49
CA TYR A 128 -10.44 -4.43 -16.22
C TYR A 128 -9.24 -5.38 -16.29
N LEU A 129 -9.48 -6.70 -16.34
CA LEU A 129 -8.45 -7.71 -16.20
C LEU A 129 -7.73 -7.94 -17.53
N GLY A 130 -6.52 -7.38 -17.68
CA GLY A 130 -5.66 -7.62 -18.85
C GLY A 130 -4.90 -8.94 -18.84
N GLY A 131 -4.85 -9.61 -17.68
CA GLY A 131 -4.23 -10.93 -17.49
C GLY A 131 -4.06 -11.28 -16.03
N HIS A 132 -4.09 -12.59 -15.73
CA HIS A 132 -3.92 -13.12 -14.38
C HIS A 132 -2.87 -14.24 -14.38
N ALA A 133 -1.75 -13.98 -13.74
CA ALA A 133 -0.65 -14.91 -13.58
C ALA A 133 -0.71 -15.57 -12.20
N THR A 134 -0.82 -16.89 -12.18
CA THR A 134 -0.91 -17.73 -10.96
C THR A 134 0.28 -18.68 -10.81
N SER A 135 1.25 -18.57 -11.69
CA SER A 135 2.49 -19.35 -11.68
C SER A 135 3.63 -18.54 -12.30
N GLU A 136 4.87 -18.94 -12.06
CA GLU A 136 6.05 -18.31 -12.68
C GLU A 136 5.95 -18.30 -14.21
N THR A 137 5.55 -19.40 -14.84
CA THR A 137 5.41 -19.51 -16.30
C THR A 137 4.40 -18.49 -16.84
N THR A 138 3.22 -18.39 -16.21
CA THR A 138 2.20 -17.42 -16.62
C THR A 138 2.62 -15.99 -16.32
N ALA A 139 3.39 -15.77 -15.25
CA ALA A 139 3.95 -14.46 -14.91
C ALA A 139 4.97 -13.96 -15.95
N VAL A 140 5.88 -14.84 -16.39
CA VAL A 140 6.85 -14.51 -17.45
C VAL A 140 6.14 -14.22 -18.78
N ALA A 141 5.15 -15.01 -19.14
CA ALA A 141 4.37 -14.81 -20.37
C ALA A 141 3.61 -13.47 -20.33
N LEU A 142 2.95 -13.17 -19.22
CA LEU A 142 2.21 -11.90 -19.02
C LEU A 142 3.17 -10.71 -19.08
N SER A 143 4.32 -10.78 -18.39
CA SER A 143 5.33 -9.72 -18.42
C SER A 143 5.90 -9.49 -19.81
N SER A 144 6.10 -10.54 -20.60
CA SER A 144 6.58 -10.43 -21.98
C SER A 144 5.56 -9.76 -22.89
N SER A 145 4.27 -10.06 -22.71
CA SER A 145 3.19 -9.42 -23.43
C SER A 145 3.11 -7.92 -23.10
N ILE A 146 3.21 -7.56 -21.81
CA ILE A 146 3.23 -6.17 -21.35
C ILE A 146 4.47 -5.44 -21.90
N ALA A 147 5.64 -6.07 -21.85
CA ALA A 147 6.86 -5.49 -22.40
C ALA A 147 6.73 -5.15 -23.88
N SER A 148 6.08 -6.00 -24.67
CA SER A 148 5.81 -5.75 -26.09
C SER A 148 4.92 -4.54 -26.30
N GLU A 149 3.91 -4.34 -25.47
CA GLU A 149 3.06 -3.14 -25.50
C GLU A 149 3.84 -1.88 -25.07
N LEU A 150 4.67 -1.99 -24.04
CA LEU A 150 5.50 -0.87 -23.59
C LEU A 150 6.56 -0.48 -24.62
N GLU A 151 7.14 -1.42 -25.34
CA GLU A 151 8.05 -1.16 -26.46
C GLU A 151 7.34 -0.38 -27.58
N ARG A 152 6.11 -0.79 -27.92
CA ARG A 152 5.28 -0.06 -28.90
C ARG A 152 5.02 1.38 -28.44
N ARG A 153 4.73 1.59 -27.14
CA ARG A 153 4.53 2.92 -26.55
C ARG A 153 5.81 3.75 -26.55
N ALA A 154 6.94 3.14 -26.14
CA ALA A 154 8.25 3.79 -26.16
C ALA A 154 8.66 4.23 -27.56
N SER A 155 8.43 3.39 -28.56
CA SER A 155 8.68 3.72 -29.96
C SER A 155 7.82 4.90 -30.45
N ALA A 156 6.55 4.96 -30.06
CA ALA A 156 5.66 6.09 -30.38
C ALA A 156 6.18 7.38 -29.73
N LEU A 157 6.57 7.30 -28.45
CA LEU A 157 7.12 8.43 -27.70
C LEU A 157 8.43 8.94 -28.32
N GLY A 158 9.33 8.03 -28.71
CA GLY A 158 10.60 8.36 -29.42
C GLY A 158 10.38 9.03 -30.77
N GLN A 159 9.22 8.83 -31.39
CA GLN A 159 8.80 9.49 -32.63
C GLN A 159 7.99 10.79 -32.39
N GLY A 160 7.92 11.26 -31.14
CA GLY A 160 7.16 12.46 -30.78
C GLY A 160 5.64 12.28 -30.85
N ARG A 161 5.14 11.05 -30.91
CA ARG A 161 3.70 10.75 -30.92
C ARG A 161 3.18 10.53 -29.52
N PRO A 162 1.94 10.94 -29.20
CA PRO A 162 1.35 10.68 -27.90
C PRO A 162 1.19 9.16 -27.65
N VAL A 163 1.38 8.75 -26.41
CA VAL A 163 1.12 7.38 -25.99
C VAL A 163 -0.39 7.15 -25.93
N ALA A 164 -0.89 6.27 -26.76
CA ALA A 164 -2.29 5.88 -26.82
C ALA A 164 -2.55 4.60 -25.99
N GLY A 165 -3.80 4.40 -25.59
CA GLY A 165 -4.28 3.23 -24.86
C GLY A 165 -4.47 3.47 -23.36
N PRO A 166 -5.02 2.49 -22.61
CA PRO A 166 -5.32 2.60 -21.20
C PRO A 166 -4.04 2.68 -20.34
N GLN A 167 -4.17 3.16 -19.12
CA GLN A 167 -3.14 3.00 -18.11
C GLN A 167 -2.98 1.51 -17.79
N ILE A 168 -1.74 1.03 -17.70
CA ILE A 168 -1.43 -0.32 -17.29
C ILE A 168 -1.02 -0.29 -15.82
N VAL A 169 -1.73 -1.05 -14.97
CA VAL A 169 -1.38 -1.20 -13.56
C VAL A 169 -1.05 -2.66 -13.30
N LEU A 170 0.20 -2.93 -12.94
CA LEU A 170 0.61 -4.24 -12.46
C LEU A 170 0.37 -4.31 -10.96
N VAL A 171 -0.34 -5.34 -10.52
CA VAL A 171 -0.53 -5.65 -9.10
C VAL A 171 0.05 -7.02 -8.83
N VAL A 172 1.09 -7.07 -8.00
CA VAL A 172 1.85 -8.27 -7.69
C VAL A 172 1.69 -8.58 -6.20
N ASP A 173 0.94 -9.62 -5.88
CA ASP A 173 0.81 -10.08 -4.50
C ASP A 173 1.80 -11.19 -4.21
N ASP A 174 2.58 -11.01 -3.13
CA ASP A 174 3.68 -11.87 -2.72
C ASP A 174 4.70 -12.13 -3.86
N TYR A 175 5.46 -11.08 -4.18
CA TYR A 175 6.45 -11.09 -5.26
C TYR A 175 7.40 -12.30 -5.20
N ASP A 176 7.82 -12.68 -3.99
CA ASP A 176 8.77 -13.78 -3.80
C ASP A 176 8.15 -15.14 -4.16
N ALA A 177 6.84 -15.32 -4.00
CA ALA A 177 6.14 -16.51 -4.45
C ALA A 177 6.07 -16.61 -5.98
N VAL A 178 6.01 -15.49 -6.67
CA VAL A 178 6.01 -15.42 -8.13
C VAL A 178 7.43 -15.55 -8.71
N ALA A 179 8.44 -15.11 -7.95
CA ALA A 179 9.85 -15.01 -8.39
C ALA A 179 10.73 -16.22 -8.01
N SER A 180 10.15 -17.36 -7.65
CA SER A 180 10.85 -18.52 -7.05
C SER A 180 11.96 -19.17 -7.91
N GLY A 181 12.10 -18.81 -9.19
CA GLY A 181 13.04 -19.40 -10.17
C GLY A 181 14.33 -18.61 -10.45
N GLY A 182 14.65 -17.56 -9.71
CA GLY A 182 15.95 -16.87 -9.80
C GLY A 182 16.10 -15.78 -10.87
N ARG A 183 15.16 -15.65 -11.82
CA ARG A 183 14.98 -14.48 -12.67
C ARG A 183 13.63 -13.88 -12.35
N GLY A 184 13.62 -12.67 -11.75
CA GLY A 184 12.36 -12.02 -11.42
C GLY A 184 11.41 -12.00 -12.62
N PRO A 185 10.17 -12.45 -12.47
CA PRO A 185 9.19 -12.56 -13.57
C PRO A 185 8.92 -11.23 -14.25
N LEU A 186 9.13 -10.13 -13.54
CA LEU A 186 8.98 -8.76 -14.06
C LEU A 186 10.25 -8.24 -14.75
N GLY A 187 11.31 -9.04 -14.86
CA GLY A 187 12.59 -8.65 -15.48
C GLY A 187 12.46 -7.93 -16.82
N PRO A 188 11.61 -8.42 -17.77
CA PRO A 188 11.37 -7.73 -19.04
C PRO A 188 10.88 -6.30 -18.92
N LEU A 189 10.32 -5.91 -17.78
CA LEU A 189 9.71 -4.58 -17.54
C LEU A 189 10.71 -3.57 -16.96
N ALA A 190 11.86 -4.03 -16.45
CA ALA A 190 12.82 -3.19 -15.75
C ALA A 190 13.28 -1.97 -16.58
N ALA A 191 13.49 -2.15 -17.89
CA ALA A 191 13.94 -1.10 -18.78
C ALA A 191 12.92 0.05 -18.95
N TYR A 192 11.64 -0.19 -18.71
CA TYR A 192 10.56 0.77 -18.90
C TYR A 192 10.20 1.56 -17.64
N LEU A 193 10.65 1.12 -16.46
CA LEU A 193 10.33 1.77 -15.19
C LEU A 193 10.79 3.22 -15.09
N PRO A 194 11.98 3.61 -15.59
CA PRO A 194 12.40 5.02 -15.57
C PRO A 194 11.45 5.96 -16.33
N SER A 195 10.76 5.46 -17.37
CA SER A 195 9.80 6.22 -18.19
C SER A 195 8.35 5.80 -17.93
N SER A 196 8.08 5.22 -16.77
CA SER A 196 6.77 4.62 -16.46
C SER A 196 5.60 5.60 -16.56
N ARG A 197 5.81 6.86 -16.20
CA ARG A 197 4.76 7.90 -16.29
C ARG A 197 4.38 8.18 -17.73
N GLU A 198 5.36 8.43 -18.59
CA GLU A 198 5.18 8.69 -20.00
C GLU A 198 4.56 7.48 -20.72
N LEU A 199 4.92 6.29 -20.27
CA LEU A 199 4.40 5.02 -20.80
C LEU A 199 3.06 4.61 -20.18
N ARG A 200 2.54 5.39 -19.22
CA ARG A 200 1.30 5.12 -18.50
C ARG A 200 1.33 3.76 -17.81
N LEU A 201 2.43 3.46 -17.11
CA LEU A 201 2.68 2.24 -16.36
C LEU A 201 2.74 2.53 -14.86
N SER A 202 2.01 1.76 -14.06
CA SER A 202 2.14 1.75 -12.60
C SER A 202 2.39 0.34 -12.10
N VAL A 203 3.16 0.22 -11.01
CA VAL A 203 3.49 -1.07 -10.42
C VAL A 203 3.23 -1.02 -8.92
N VAL A 204 2.41 -1.94 -8.45
CA VAL A 204 2.06 -2.13 -7.03
C VAL A 204 2.51 -3.52 -6.63
N VAL A 205 3.46 -3.61 -5.73
CA VAL A 205 4.08 -4.90 -5.34
C VAL A 205 3.96 -5.09 -3.85
N SER A 206 3.54 -6.28 -3.41
CA SER A 206 3.70 -6.72 -2.03
C SER A 206 4.79 -7.78 -1.90
N ARG A 207 5.52 -7.77 -0.78
CA ARG A 207 6.49 -8.80 -0.42
C ARG A 207 6.79 -8.79 1.08
N PRO A 208 7.45 -9.86 1.61
CA PRO A 208 7.97 -9.86 2.98
C PRO A 208 8.93 -8.69 3.23
N ALA A 209 8.96 -8.19 4.47
CA ALA A 209 9.93 -7.15 4.89
C ALA A 209 11.35 -7.73 4.94
N ALA A 210 11.48 -9.01 5.33
CA ALA A 210 12.73 -9.75 5.36
C ALA A 210 13.37 -9.84 3.97
N GLY A 211 14.69 -9.76 3.91
CA GLY A 211 15.46 -9.95 2.68
C GLY A 211 15.36 -8.83 1.65
N THR A 212 14.69 -7.72 1.94
CA THR A 212 14.58 -6.57 1.02
C THR A 212 15.92 -5.95 0.64
N GLN A 213 16.97 -6.17 1.41
CA GLN A 213 18.32 -5.67 1.12
C GLN A 213 19.18 -6.65 0.29
N ALA A 214 18.84 -7.93 0.26
CA ALA A 214 19.68 -8.99 -0.32
C ALA A 214 19.29 -9.36 -1.75
N VAL A 215 18.19 -8.86 -2.29
CA VAL A 215 17.70 -9.29 -3.59
C VAL A 215 18.26 -8.37 -4.68
N TYR A 216 19.15 -8.92 -5.50
CA TYR A 216 19.61 -8.31 -6.76
C TYR A 216 18.51 -8.43 -7.85
N ASP A 217 17.29 -7.98 -7.54
CA ASP A 217 16.22 -7.91 -8.52
C ASP A 217 16.21 -6.51 -9.15
N GLN A 218 16.42 -6.47 -10.45
CA GLN A 218 16.53 -5.22 -11.21
C GLN A 218 15.25 -4.37 -11.14
N VAL A 219 14.09 -5.02 -11.08
CA VAL A 219 12.79 -4.32 -11.02
C VAL A 219 12.61 -3.69 -9.65
N LEU A 220 12.81 -4.46 -8.57
CA LEU A 220 12.69 -3.93 -7.22
C LEU A 220 13.71 -2.82 -6.95
N GLN A 221 14.93 -2.96 -7.49
CA GLN A 221 15.94 -1.92 -7.42
C GLN A 221 15.49 -0.67 -8.19
N ALA A 222 15.02 -0.82 -9.43
CA ALA A 222 14.54 0.31 -10.23
C ALA A 222 13.35 1.03 -9.59
N LEU A 223 12.41 0.29 -8.96
CA LEU A 223 11.30 0.89 -8.21
C LEU A 223 11.81 1.71 -7.01
N ARG A 224 12.76 1.19 -6.26
CA ARG A 224 13.37 1.89 -5.10
C ARG A 224 14.15 3.13 -5.54
N ASP A 225 15.00 3.00 -6.55
CA ASP A 225 15.83 4.09 -7.08
C ASP A 225 14.96 5.18 -7.74
N GLY A 226 13.86 4.76 -8.38
CA GLY A 226 12.81 5.63 -8.91
C GLY A 226 12.01 6.36 -7.83
N GLY A 227 12.17 5.99 -6.56
CA GLY A 227 11.50 6.62 -5.43
C GLY A 227 10.05 6.19 -5.29
N ALA A 228 9.75 4.91 -5.56
CA ALA A 228 8.43 4.34 -5.29
C ALA A 228 8.00 4.62 -3.86
N THR A 229 6.74 5.00 -3.68
CA THR A 229 6.15 5.08 -2.35
C THR A 229 6.16 3.71 -1.69
N SER A 230 6.47 3.66 -0.41
CA SER A 230 6.53 2.41 0.33
C SER A 230 5.63 2.45 1.54
N PHE A 231 4.93 1.35 1.78
CA PHE A 231 4.17 1.13 3.00
C PHE A 231 4.79 -0.03 3.76
N LEU A 232 5.64 0.29 4.77
CA LEU A 232 6.30 -0.69 5.62
C LEU A 232 5.39 -1.02 6.78
N MET A 233 4.78 -2.19 6.72
CA MET A 233 3.86 -2.73 7.72
C MET A 233 4.65 -3.49 8.80
N ASP A 234 4.09 -4.54 9.36
CA ASP A 234 4.74 -5.36 10.39
C ASP A 234 6.07 -5.97 9.93
N GLY A 235 7.06 -6.07 10.83
CA GLY A 235 8.35 -6.68 10.54
C GLY A 235 9.27 -6.74 11.76
N GLU A 236 10.31 -7.57 11.73
CA GLU A 236 11.28 -7.67 12.83
C GLU A 236 12.40 -6.61 12.71
N ARG A 237 12.87 -6.13 13.86
CA ARG A 237 14.00 -5.22 13.92
C ARG A 237 15.25 -5.90 13.35
N GLY A 238 15.83 -5.32 12.30
CA GLY A 238 17.01 -5.86 11.63
C GLY A 238 16.74 -6.45 10.26
N GLU A 239 15.50 -6.66 9.87
CA GLU A 239 15.08 -7.11 8.55
C GLU A 239 14.67 -5.92 7.71
N GLY A 240 15.42 -5.63 6.70
CA GLY A 240 15.14 -4.59 5.71
C GLY A 240 14.97 -3.20 6.33
N SER A 241 15.59 -2.20 5.81
CA SER A 241 15.35 -0.82 6.20
C SER A 241 14.96 0.00 4.99
N LEU A 242 13.99 0.88 5.16
CA LEU A 242 13.72 1.97 4.24
C LEU A 242 14.42 3.25 4.76
N PRO A 243 14.72 4.22 3.90
CA PRO A 243 15.30 5.48 4.36
C PRO A 243 14.45 6.12 5.46
N GLY A 244 15.03 6.26 6.64
CA GLY A 244 14.40 6.90 7.81
C GLY A 244 13.45 6.01 8.62
N VAL A 245 13.26 4.73 8.28
CA VAL A 245 12.37 3.81 9.01
C VAL A 245 13.02 2.46 9.19
N ARG A 246 12.85 1.90 10.39
CA ARG A 246 13.21 0.51 10.69
C ARG A 246 11.92 -0.31 10.88
N PRO A 247 11.90 -1.57 10.42
CA PRO A 247 10.80 -2.47 10.72
C PRO A 247 10.58 -2.57 12.23
N GLU A 248 9.34 -2.67 12.62
CA GLU A 248 8.90 -2.91 13.98
C GLU A 248 7.59 -3.70 13.96
N ARG A 249 7.28 -4.37 15.09
CA ARG A 249 6.01 -5.09 15.24
C ARG A 249 4.86 -4.11 15.32
N LEU A 250 3.96 -4.20 14.37
CA LEU A 250 2.78 -3.35 14.26
C LEU A 250 1.51 -4.21 14.17
N ARG A 251 0.37 -3.63 14.51
CA ARG A 251 -0.92 -4.29 14.34
C ARG A 251 -1.26 -4.46 12.85
N PRO A 252 -2.08 -5.46 12.47
CA PRO A 252 -2.51 -5.62 11.10
C PRO A 252 -3.10 -4.33 10.51
N GLY A 253 -2.75 -4.04 9.26
CA GLY A 253 -3.13 -2.82 8.57
C GLY A 253 -2.32 -1.58 8.93
N ARG A 254 -1.51 -1.61 10.00
CA ARG A 254 -0.68 -0.48 10.44
C ARG A 254 0.70 -0.55 9.81
N GLY A 255 1.23 0.62 9.41
CA GLY A 255 2.56 0.70 8.80
C GLY A 255 3.06 2.11 8.63
N TRP A 256 4.34 2.24 8.30
CA TRP A 256 4.99 3.48 7.95
C TRP A 256 4.82 3.78 6.47
N TRP A 257 4.17 4.89 6.18
CA TRP A 257 4.05 5.45 4.84
C TRP A 257 5.26 6.30 4.53
N VAL A 258 6.04 5.87 3.54
CA VAL A 258 7.34 6.48 3.17
C VAL A 258 7.25 6.96 1.73
N GLN A 259 7.28 8.27 1.54
CA GLN A 259 7.29 8.93 0.24
C GLN A 259 8.57 9.72 0.06
N ARG A 260 9.07 9.76 -1.17
CA ARG A 260 10.26 10.55 -1.52
C ARG A 260 10.06 12.03 -1.16
N GLY A 261 11.02 12.60 -0.45
CA GLY A 261 10.99 14.01 -0.04
C GLY A 261 10.04 14.34 1.11
N SER A 262 9.42 13.32 1.72
CA SER A 262 8.54 13.49 2.89
C SER A 262 9.11 12.74 4.10
N ARG A 263 8.73 13.17 5.31
CA ARG A 263 9.02 12.38 6.51
C ARG A 263 8.13 11.16 6.54
N PRO A 264 8.63 10.01 6.99
CA PRO A 264 7.79 8.84 7.24
C PRO A 264 6.66 9.17 8.22
N ARG A 265 5.45 8.68 7.92
CA ARG A 265 4.27 8.88 8.77
C ARG A 265 3.62 7.53 9.07
N LEU A 266 3.22 7.33 10.32
CA LEU A 266 2.48 6.13 10.69
C LEU A 266 1.05 6.24 10.18
N ALA A 267 0.55 5.15 9.59
CA ALA A 267 -0.78 5.10 8.99
C ALA A 267 -1.47 3.76 9.29
N GLN A 268 -2.79 3.76 9.23
CA GLN A 268 -3.64 2.58 9.26
C GLN A 268 -4.33 2.45 7.91
N ALA A 269 -4.13 1.33 7.24
CA ALA A 269 -4.86 1.00 6.01
C ALA A 269 -6.32 0.62 6.34
N ALA A 270 -7.23 0.93 5.45
CA ALA A 270 -8.61 0.50 5.56
C ALA A 270 -8.75 -1.02 5.30
N ALA A 271 -9.78 -1.61 5.88
CA ALA A 271 -10.06 -3.03 5.76
C ALA A 271 -10.85 -3.30 4.47
N PHE A 272 -10.17 -3.72 3.42
CA PHE A 272 -10.81 -4.15 2.17
C PHE A 272 -10.96 -5.68 2.16
N PRO A 273 -12.12 -6.24 2.60
CA PRO A 273 -12.32 -7.67 2.62
C PRO A 273 -12.34 -8.26 1.20
N PRO A 274 -12.05 -9.55 1.01
CA PRO A 274 -12.32 -10.22 -0.26
C PRO A 274 -13.81 -10.09 -0.59
N ALA A 275 -14.17 -10.12 -1.89
CA ALA A 275 -15.56 -10.13 -2.29
C ALA A 275 -16.26 -11.37 -1.74
N ALA A 276 -17.49 -11.22 -1.24
CA ALA A 276 -18.28 -12.33 -0.73
C ALA A 276 -18.51 -13.33 -1.88
N GLY A 277 -17.90 -14.52 -1.79
CA GLY A 277 -18.06 -15.58 -2.80
C GLY A 277 -16.80 -16.44 -3.04
N ASN A 278 -15.63 -16.03 -2.61
CA ASN A 278 -14.39 -16.79 -2.75
C ASN A 278 -13.71 -16.98 -1.38
N VAL A 279 -14.30 -17.81 -0.54
CA VAL A 279 -13.57 -18.49 0.54
C VAL A 279 -13.24 -19.88 -0.01
N PRO A 280 -11.95 -20.27 -0.10
CA PRO A 280 -11.57 -21.62 -0.54
C PRO A 280 -12.05 -22.69 0.44
#